data_9aeb368fb867eab6eb192ddd85ea02c9
#
_entry.id   9aeb368fb867eab6eb192ddd85ea02c9
#
_cell.length_a   1.000
_cell.length_b   1.000
_cell.length_c   1.000
_cell.angle_alpha   90.00
_cell.angle_beta   90.00
_cell.angle_gamma   90.00
#
_symmetry.space_group_name_H-M   'P 1'
#
loop_
_entity.id
_entity.type
_entity.pdbx_description
1 polymer ?
#
loop_
_entity_poly.entity_id
_entity_poly.type
_entity_poly.pdbx_seq_one_letter_code
_entity_poly.pdbx_strand_id
1 'polypeptide(L)'
;MEFILTNKNGMKVTVDSKGCVIKEIVFDGDNVICTPPYAAAVIGRIAGRISGGKFTLGGVEYALPQNENNNQLHGNHEFDRQADWQGTQLDNMLLLRYLSTDGANGFPGEVDTVVTYTLSEDNTLTINYNATTTGSTIFNLTNHAYFNLNGDGTPIYNHRIIADCEYFVPLKEDLTPLGKLQKVDDSIFDIRGGRLIKNVVESGDSQVALAKNGFDHAFVFADCKDYNLYTNDKIHEARLICEDKKRIVTMNTDYPCFVCYSGNQMKERPHLGICLEAQLLPDAINHDGFGSIVLEPEKAFSHFVSYKFSTY
;
A
#
# COMPACT_ATOMS: atom_id res chain seq x y z
N MET A 1 9.81 11.69 15.76
CA MET A 1 10.35 13.02 15.33
C MET A 1 9.66 13.36 14.02
N GLU A 2 9.23 14.63 13.86
CA GLU A 2 8.58 15.08 12.62
C GLU A 2 9.60 15.73 11.68
N PHE A 3 9.44 15.44 10.38
CA PHE A 3 10.22 15.99 9.28
C PHE A 3 9.27 16.64 8.27
N ILE A 4 9.72 17.74 7.67
CA ILE A 4 8.90 18.49 6.72
C ILE A 4 9.68 18.61 5.40
N LEU A 5 9.07 18.15 4.31
CA LEU A 5 9.53 18.34 2.95
C LEU A 5 8.65 19.40 2.27
N THR A 6 9.27 20.34 1.57
CA THR A 6 8.54 21.39 0.85
C THR A 6 9.16 21.63 -0.51
N ASN A 7 8.35 22.03 -1.49
CA ASN A 7 8.84 22.46 -2.80
C ASN A 7 8.45 23.92 -3.12
N LYS A 8 8.97 24.47 -4.19
CA LYS A 8 8.72 25.86 -4.58
C LYS A 8 7.28 26.11 -5.04
N ASN A 9 6.53 25.06 -5.37
CA ASN A 9 5.13 25.14 -5.77
C ASN A 9 4.18 25.15 -4.54
N GLY A 10 4.71 25.18 -3.32
CA GLY A 10 3.93 25.25 -2.09
C GLY A 10 3.40 23.92 -1.59
N MET A 11 3.75 22.81 -2.23
CA MET A 11 3.42 21.48 -1.70
C MET A 11 4.26 21.21 -0.44
N LYS A 12 3.62 20.63 0.58
CA LYS A 12 4.24 20.27 1.85
C LYS A 12 3.88 18.84 2.21
N VAL A 13 4.85 18.07 2.65
CA VAL A 13 4.67 16.72 3.20
C VAL A 13 5.28 16.66 4.58
N THR A 14 4.49 16.24 5.58
CA THR A 14 4.97 16.06 6.96
C THR A 14 5.02 14.56 7.26
N VAL A 15 6.20 14.07 7.65
CA VAL A 15 6.45 12.66 7.97
C VAL A 15 6.90 12.53 9.41
N ASP A 16 6.28 11.61 10.17
CA ASP A 16 6.77 11.21 11.49
C ASP A 16 7.69 10.00 11.36
N SER A 17 8.85 10.01 12.02
CA SER A 17 9.75 8.85 12.08
C SER A 17 9.11 7.63 12.73
N LYS A 18 8.16 7.79 13.62
CA LYS A 18 7.44 6.65 14.20
C LYS A 18 6.50 6.06 13.14
N GLY A 19 6.83 4.84 12.69
CA GLY A 19 6.06 4.14 11.65
C GLY A 19 6.21 4.72 10.25
N CYS A 20 7.11 5.67 10.02
CA CYS A 20 7.23 6.38 8.73
C CYS A 20 5.88 6.99 8.29
N VAL A 21 5.10 7.54 9.24
CA VAL A 21 3.74 8.01 8.99
C VAL A 21 3.75 9.33 8.23
N ILE A 22 3.09 9.38 7.07
CA ILE A 22 2.77 10.64 6.41
C ILE A 22 1.59 11.28 7.17
N LYS A 23 1.85 12.32 7.95
CA LYS A 23 0.82 13.00 8.75
C LYS A 23 -0.02 13.96 7.93
N GLU A 24 0.58 14.54 6.90
CA GLU A 24 -0.05 15.58 6.10
C GLU A 24 0.58 15.62 4.71
N ILE A 25 -0.26 15.81 3.70
CA ILE A 25 0.14 16.24 2.35
C ILE A 25 -0.70 17.46 2.02
N VAL A 26 -0.10 18.64 2.06
CA VAL A 26 -0.76 19.86 1.62
C VAL A 26 -0.49 20.07 0.15
N PHE A 27 -1.54 20.08 -0.65
CA PHE A 27 -1.51 20.36 -2.07
C PHE A 27 -2.67 21.28 -2.44
N ASP A 28 -2.41 22.33 -3.24
CA ASP A 28 -3.41 23.31 -3.67
C ASP A 28 -4.21 23.90 -2.48
N GLY A 29 -3.50 24.17 -1.38
CA GLY A 29 -4.03 24.81 -0.17
C GLY A 29 -4.73 23.89 0.83
N ASP A 30 -5.02 22.63 0.48
CA ASP A 30 -5.72 21.68 1.35
C ASP A 30 -4.85 20.49 1.73
N ASN A 31 -5.13 19.86 2.89
CA ASN A 31 -4.60 18.54 3.20
C ASN A 31 -5.38 17.48 2.42
N VAL A 32 -4.71 16.79 1.49
CA VAL A 32 -5.31 15.84 0.54
C VAL A 32 -5.23 14.38 0.99
N ILE A 33 -4.91 14.15 2.26
CA ILE A 33 -5.02 12.85 2.93
C ILE A 33 -5.85 12.96 4.20
N CYS A 34 -6.51 11.87 4.58
CA CYS A 34 -7.06 11.75 5.91
C CYS A 34 -6.15 10.85 6.76
N THR A 35 -5.88 11.23 7.99
CA THR A 35 -4.94 10.56 8.87
C THR A 35 -5.61 10.04 10.14
N PRO A 36 -6.31 8.87 10.10
CA PRO A 36 -6.59 8.15 11.32
C PRO A 36 -5.28 7.82 12.06
N PRO A 37 -5.28 7.60 13.37
CA PRO A 37 -4.09 7.17 14.09
C PRO A 37 -3.41 5.99 13.37
N TYR A 38 -2.10 6.11 13.08
CA TYR A 38 -1.29 5.13 12.34
C TYR A 38 -1.67 4.93 10.86
N ALA A 39 -2.54 5.74 10.29
CA ALA A 39 -2.76 5.77 8.86
C ALA A 39 -1.55 6.38 8.13
N ALA A 40 -1.42 6.05 6.84
CA ALA A 40 -0.32 6.51 5.99
C ALA A 40 1.10 6.12 6.47
N ALA A 41 1.19 5.03 7.22
CA ALA A 41 2.44 4.43 7.65
C ALA A 41 3.07 3.55 6.57
N VAL A 42 4.34 3.21 6.74
CA VAL A 42 4.97 2.09 6.04
C VAL A 42 4.52 0.80 6.72
N ILE A 43 3.95 -0.10 5.95
CA ILE A 43 3.48 -1.41 6.42
C ILE A 43 4.52 -2.47 6.07
N GLY A 44 4.90 -3.29 7.04
CA GLY A 44 5.89 -4.38 6.92
C GLY A 44 5.98 -5.22 8.22
N ARG A 45 6.76 -6.36 8.20
CA ARG A 45 7.49 -6.89 7.02
C ARG A 45 6.57 -7.26 5.87
N ILE A 46 5.30 -7.58 6.15
CA ILE A 46 4.31 -8.01 5.16
C ILE A 46 3.14 -7.06 5.14
N ALA A 47 2.85 -6.49 3.98
CA ALA A 47 1.61 -5.80 3.68
C ALA A 47 0.47 -6.82 3.47
N GLY A 48 -0.72 -6.51 3.99
CA GLY A 48 -1.87 -7.38 3.90
C GLY A 48 -1.82 -8.54 4.91
N ARG A 49 -2.57 -9.60 4.62
CA ARG A 49 -2.78 -10.75 5.50
C ARG A 49 -1.87 -11.92 5.15
N ILE A 50 -1.50 -12.72 6.16
CA ILE A 50 -0.99 -14.08 6.02
C ILE A 50 -2.04 -15.04 6.61
N SER A 51 -2.61 -15.88 5.74
CA SER A 51 -3.66 -16.85 6.09
C SER A 51 -3.23 -17.79 7.21
N GLY A 52 -4.07 -17.92 8.23
CA GLY A 52 -3.81 -18.78 9.40
C GLY A 52 -2.63 -18.29 10.25
N GLY A 53 -2.06 -17.12 9.99
CA GLY A 53 -0.86 -16.63 10.68
C GLY A 53 0.33 -17.58 10.54
N LYS A 54 0.51 -18.25 9.40
CA LYS A 54 1.61 -19.18 9.19
C LYS A 54 2.02 -19.31 7.73
N PHE A 55 3.27 -19.72 7.52
CA PHE A 55 3.82 -20.01 6.19
C PHE A 55 4.94 -21.04 6.28
N THR A 56 5.28 -21.65 5.16
CA THR A 56 6.43 -22.56 5.04
C THR A 56 7.52 -21.92 4.20
N LEU A 57 8.74 -21.89 4.69
CA LEU A 57 9.92 -21.39 3.99
C LEU A 57 11.08 -22.38 4.15
N GLY A 58 11.67 -22.83 3.03
CA GLY A 58 12.77 -23.81 3.06
C GLY A 58 12.42 -25.14 3.76
N GLY A 59 11.14 -25.54 3.77
CA GLY A 59 10.65 -26.74 4.45
C GLY A 59 10.41 -26.57 5.96
N VAL A 60 10.59 -25.36 6.51
CA VAL A 60 10.31 -25.03 7.91
C VAL A 60 8.99 -24.25 7.98
N GLU A 61 8.07 -24.69 8.85
CA GLU A 61 6.85 -23.94 9.15
C GLU A 61 7.13 -22.86 10.19
N TYR A 62 6.70 -21.63 9.90
CA TYR A 62 6.78 -20.45 10.77
C TYR A 62 5.38 -20.04 11.22
N ALA A 63 5.19 -19.89 12.54
CA ALA A 63 3.96 -19.40 13.14
C ALA A 63 4.13 -17.92 13.52
N LEU A 64 3.18 -17.12 13.08
CA LEU A 64 3.13 -15.67 13.29
C LEU A 64 2.02 -15.32 14.30
N PRO A 65 2.17 -14.23 15.09
CA PRO A 65 1.09 -13.74 15.93
C PRO A 65 -0.17 -13.43 15.10
N GLN A 66 -1.31 -13.95 15.55
CA GLN A 66 -2.61 -13.68 14.93
C GLN A 66 -3.21 -12.43 15.56
N ASN A 67 -3.23 -11.33 14.84
CA ASN A 67 -3.73 -10.03 15.31
C ASN A 67 -5.05 -9.61 14.63
N GLU A 68 -5.54 -10.42 13.69
CA GLU A 68 -6.86 -10.25 13.07
C GLU A 68 -7.54 -11.60 12.88
N ASN A 69 -8.47 -11.94 13.78
CA ASN A 69 -9.09 -13.28 13.85
C ASN A 69 -8.01 -14.38 13.90
N ASN A 70 -8.00 -15.31 12.91
CA ASN A 70 -7.01 -16.37 12.81
C ASN A 70 -5.84 -16.03 11.88
N ASN A 71 -5.75 -14.78 11.38
CA ASN A 71 -4.75 -14.35 10.41
C ASN A 71 -3.74 -13.39 11.06
N GLN A 72 -2.57 -13.25 10.44
CA GLN A 72 -1.73 -12.11 10.72
C GLN A 72 -2.04 -11.00 9.71
N LEU A 73 -2.18 -9.77 10.19
CA LEU A 73 -2.34 -8.57 9.39
C LEU A 73 -1.15 -7.63 9.59
N HIS A 74 -0.61 -7.11 8.49
CA HIS A 74 0.38 -6.04 8.45
C HIS A 74 1.62 -6.29 9.31
N GLY A 75 2.20 -7.50 9.23
CA GLY A 75 3.39 -7.87 9.98
C GLY A 75 3.25 -7.72 11.51
N ASN A 76 2.01 -7.85 12.04
CA ASN A 76 1.65 -7.58 13.43
C ASN A 76 1.99 -6.13 13.85
N HIS A 77 1.87 -5.18 12.93
CA HIS A 77 2.10 -3.75 13.18
C HIS A 77 3.52 -3.42 13.70
N GLU A 78 4.52 -4.19 13.29
CA GLU A 78 5.90 -3.91 13.67
C GLU A 78 6.38 -2.57 13.11
N PHE A 79 6.28 -2.40 11.79
CA PHE A 79 6.84 -1.24 11.08
C PHE A 79 6.06 0.05 11.31
N ASP A 80 4.73 -0.05 11.40
CA ASP A 80 3.85 1.12 11.51
C ASP A 80 3.64 1.61 12.96
N ARG A 81 3.75 0.72 13.97
CA ARG A 81 3.41 1.09 15.36
C ARG A 81 4.52 0.88 16.36
N GLN A 82 5.37 -0.15 16.16
CA GLN A 82 6.37 -0.56 17.15
C GLN A 82 7.75 0.01 16.81
N ALA A 83 8.06 0.20 15.52
CA ALA A 83 9.37 0.62 15.08
C ALA A 83 9.68 2.09 15.37
N ASP A 84 10.84 2.32 15.96
CA ASP A 84 11.47 3.64 16.07
C ASP A 84 12.45 3.83 14.91
N TRP A 85 11.98 4.38 13.81
CA TRP A 85 12.79 4.64 12.63
C TRP A 85 13.76 5.79 12.87
N GLN A 86 15.01 5.59 12.53
CA GLN A 86 16.04 6.62 12.62
C GLN A 86 16.04 7.46 11.35
N GLY A 87 15.77 8.77 11.51
CA GLY A 87 15.59 9.70 10.39
C GLY A 87 16.78 10.62 10.17
N THR A 88 17.14 10.83 8.90
CA THR A 88 18.07 11.86 8.44
C THR A 88 17.46 12.60 7.25
N GLN A 89 17.34 13.93 7.36
CA GLN A 89 16.82 14.76 6.28
C GLN A 89 17.95 15.57 5.62
N LEU A 90 17.96 15.59 4.30
CA LEU A 90 18.82 16.43 3.46
C LEU A 90 17.94 17.12 2.42
N ASP A 91 17.75 18.43 2.56
CA ASP A 91 16.85 19.22 1.71
C ASP A 91 15.45 18.57 1.59
N ASN A 92 15.02 18.24 0.38
CA ASN A 92 13.72 17.61 0.09
C ASN A 92 13.79 16.07 0.04
N MET A 93 14.78 15.48 0.70
CA MET A 93 14.93 14.03 0.86
C MET A 93 14.99 13.68 2.35
N LEU A 94 14.18 12.72 2.77
CA LEU A 94 14.18 12.14 4.11
C LEU A 94 14.48 10.65 4.01
N LEU A 95 15.54 10.22 4.67
CA LEU A 95 15.89 8.80 4.81
C LEU A 95 15.50 8.33 6.20
N LEU A 96 14.76 7.22 6.28
CA LEU A 96 14.36 6.56 7.51
C LEU A 96 14.86 5.11 7.49
N ARG A 97 15.56 4.68 8.53
CA ARG A 97 16.15 3.34 8.65
C ARG A 97 15.63 2.61 9.89
N TYR A 98 15.31 1.35 9.72
CA TYR A 98 14.90 0.45 10.79
C TYR A 98 15.51 -0.94 10.63
N LEU A 99 16.02 -1.50 11.72
CA LEU A 99 16.55 -2.85 11.79
C LEU A 99 15.55 -3.74 12.53
N SER A 100 14.88 -4.61 11.79
CA SER A 100 13.97 -5.63 12.33
C SER A 100 14.78 -6.88 12.65
N THR A 101 14.83 -7.28 13.92
CA THR A 101 15.68 -8.37 14.40
C THR A 101 15.17 -9.74 13.94
N ASP A 102 16.09 -10.73 13.89
CA ASP A 102 15.72 -12.13 13.64
C ASP A 102 14.70 -12.62 14.67
N GLY A 103 13.64 -13.28 14.19
CA GLY A 103 12.53 -13.77 15.03
C GLY A 103 11.50 -12.73 15.42
N ALA A 104 11.67 -11.45 15.06
CA ALA A 104 10.69 -10.40 15.33
C ALA A 104 9.31 -10.78 14.74
N ASN A 105 8.27 -10.77 15.59
CA ASN A 105 6.91 -11.19 15.23
C ASN A 105 6.83 -12.56 14.53
N GLY A 106 7.78 -13.48 14.80
CA GLY A 106 7.83 -14.82 14.23
C GLY A 106 8.49 -14.92 12.85
N PHE A 107 8.96 -13.82 12.26
CA PHE A 107 9.64 -13.83 10.98
C PHE A 107 11.13 -14.18 11.13
N PRO A 108 11.68 -15.12 10.31
CA PRO A 108 13.11 -15.42 10.34
C PRO A 108 13.94 -14.32 9.68
N GLY A 109 15.24 -14.29 10.00
CA GLY A 109 16.21 -13.38 9.44
C GLY A 109 16.11 -11.96 10.01
N GLU A 110 17.25 -11.33 10.22
CA GLU A 110 17.32 -9.89 10.51
C GLU A 110 17.17 -9.12 9.20
N VAL A 111 16.38 -8.06 9.18
CA VAL A 111 16.14 -7.23 8.00
C VAL A 111 16.49 -5.78 8.29
N ASP A 112 17.42 -5.24 7.52
CA ASP A 112 17.78 -3.82 7.52
C ASP A 112 16.98 -3.11 6.40
N THR A 113 16.10 -2.22 6.79
CA THR A 113 15.18 -1.53 5.88
C THR A 113 15.47 -0.03 5.85
N VAL A 114 15.56 0.53 4.64
CA VAL A 114 15.68 1.96 4.39
C VAL A 114 14.51 2.42 3.53
N VAL A 115 13.77 3.40 4.04
CA VAL A 115 12.70 4.09 3.30
C VAL A 115 13.13 5.52 3.03
N THR A 116 13.09 5.93 1.77
CA THR A 116 13.47 7.30 1.37
C THR A 116 12.29 8.03 0.77
N TYR A 117 11.88 9.13 1.39
CA TYR A 117 10.90 10.07 0.86
C TYR A 117 11.61 11.20 0.12
N THR A 118 11.18 11.51 -1.10
CA THR A 118 11.70 12.64 -1.88
C THR A 118 10.54 13.43 -2.45
N LEU A 119 10.53 14.74 -2.21
CA LEU A 119 9.55 15.65 -2.79
C LEU A 119 10.20 16.48 -3.90
N SER A 120 9.76 16.29 -5.15
CA SER A 120 10.26 17.02 -6.31
C SER A 120 9.50 18.31 -6.58
N GLU A 121 10.08 19.17 -7.42
CA GLU A 121 9.50 20.47 -7.77
C GLU A 121 8.24 20.35 -8.63
N ASP A 122 7.97 19.21 -9.27
CA ASP A 122 6.77 18.94 -10.07
C ASP A 122 5.61 18.33 -9.26
N ASN A 123 5.64 18.49 -7.92
CA ASN A 123 4.67 17.98 -6.96
C ASN A 123 4.58 16.44 -6.93
N THR A 124 5.70 15.75 -7.10
CA THR A 124 5.78 14.30 -6.97
C THR A 124 6.44 13.92 -5.65
N LEU A 125 5.72 13.20 -4.81
CA LEU A 125 6.26 12.51 -3.64
C LEU A 125 6.65 11.11 -4.05
N THR A 126 7.95 10.79 -4.00
CA THR A 126 8.48 9.45 -4.26
C THR A 126 8.87 8.77 -2.94
N ILE A 127 8.49 7.52 -2.76
CA ILE A 127 8.85 6.66 -1.64
C ILE A 127 9.62 5.47 -2.21
N ASN A 128 10.92 5.39 -1.92
CA ASN A 128 11.75 4.25 -2.29
C ASN A 128 11.91 3.33 -1.07
N TYR A 129 11.77 2.04 -1.29
CA TYR A 129 11.95 0.98 -0.31
C TYR A 129 13.18 0.17 -0.67
N ASN A 130 14.13 0.05 0.26
CA ASN A 130 15.30 -0.81 0.11
C ASN A 130 15.44 -1.67 1.35
N ALA A 131 15.74 -2.96 1.18
CA ALA A 131 16.01 -3.83 2.31
C ALA A 131 17.03 -4.92 1.94
N THR A 132 17.77 -5.37 2.95
CA THR A 132 18.64 -6.55 2.91
C THR A 132 18.39 -7.43 4.13
N THR A 133 18.73 -8.71 4.03
CA THR A 133 18.52 -9.67 5.12
C THR A 133 19.76 -10.51 5.40
N THR A 134 19.90 -10.99 6.64
CA THR A 134 20.94 -11.96 7.04
C THR A 134 20.51 -13.41 6.86
N GLY A 135 19.20 -13.66 6.74
CA GLY A 135 18.61 -14.99 6.54
C GLY A 135 17.38 -14.91 5.65
N SER A 136 17.06 -15.97 4.92
CA SER A 136 15.86 -15.98 4.07
C SER A 136 14.59 -15.69 4.88
N THR A 137 13.79 -14.74 4.40
CA THR A 137 12.53 -14.32 5.03
C THR A 137 11.50 -13.95 3.96
N ILE A 138 10.25 -13.73 4.36
CA ILE A 138 9.24 -13.14 3.48
C ILE A 138 9.19 -11.64 3.69
N PHE A 139 9.01 -10.87 2.57
CA PHE A 139 9.07 -9.42 2.63
C PHE A 139 8.19 -8.76 1.55
N ASN A 140 7.36 -7.80 1.94
CA ASN A 140 6.46 -7.07 1.05
C ASN A 140 6.03 -5.78 1.73
N LEU A 141 6.55 -4.64 1.29
CA LEU A 141 6.24 -3.34 1.88
C LEU A 141 5.20 -2.57 1.06
N THR A 142 4.46 -1.71 1.74
CA THR A 142 3.63 -0.68 1.12
C THR A 142 3.55 0.57 1.98
N ASN A 143 2.99 1.66 1.44
CA ASN A 143 2.53 2.82 2.19
C ASN A 143 1.00 2.85 2.22
N HIS A 144 0.43 3.04 3.39
CA HIS A 144 -1.01 2.97 3.62
C HIS A 144 -1.67 4.36 3.70
N ALA A 145 -1.27 5.28 2.80
CA ALA A 145 -1.84 6.63 2.76
C ALA A 145 -3.30 6.62 2.32
N TYR A 146 -4.15 7.32 3.06
CA TYR A 146 -5.57 7.49 2.76
C TYR A 146 -5.79 8.81 2.03
N PHE A 147 -5.86 8.78 0.71
CA PHE A 147 -6.10 9.95 -0.11
C PHE A 147 -7.55 10.41 -0.01
N ASN A 148 -7.73 11.72 0.16
CA ASN A 148 -9.02 12.40 0.05
C ASN A 148 -8.81 13.76 -0.62
N LEU A 149 -9.00 13.81 -1.93
CA LEU A 149 -8.73 15.01 -2.73
C LEU A 149 -9.79 16.09 -2.57
N ASN A 150 -10.88 15.85 -1.80
CA ASN A 150 -11.82 16.91 -1.39
C ASN A 150 -11.14 17.93 -0.48
N GLY A 151 -10.24 17.49 0.41
CA GLY A 151 -9.54 18.37 1.35
C GLY A 151 -10.39 18.89 2.53
N ASP A 152 -11.68 18.60 2.55
CA ASP A 152 -12.65 19.12 3.52
C ASP A 152 -13.20 18.04 4.47
N GLY A 153 -12.69 16.81 4.36
CA GLY A 153 -13.09 15.67 5.16
C GLY A 153 -14.48 15.12 4.84
N THR A 154 -15.04 15.43 3.67
CA THR A 154 -16.22 14.72 3.14
C THR A 154 -15.83 13.34 2.59
N PRO A 155 -16.75 12.34 2.56
CA PRO A 155 -16.47 11.03 1.99
C PRO A 155 -16.06 11.08 0.51
N ILE A 156 -15.28 10.09 0.07
CA ILE A 156 -14.69 10.00 -1.28
C ILE A 156 -15.65 9.50 -2.36
N TYR A 157 -16.94 9.55 -2.17
CA TYR A 157 -17.94 9.03 -3.14
C TYR A 157 -17.85 9.65 -4.54
N ASN A 158 -17.37 10.90 -4.62
CA ASN A 158 -17.13 11.66 -5.86
C ASN A 158 -15.75 11.39 -6.49
N HIS A 159 -14.94 10.52 -5.90
CA HIS A 159 -13.64 10.16 -6.47
C HIS A 159 -13.81 9.03 -7.49
N ARG A 160 -12.97 9.08 -8.52
CA ARG A 160 -12.88 8.09 -9.59
C ARG A 160 -11.49 7.45 -9.59
N ILE A 161 -11.43 6.11 -9.53
CA ILE A 161 -10.20 5.35 -9.69
C ILE A 161 -10.07 4.84 -11.13
N ILE A 162 -8.86 4.95 -11.70
CA ILE A 162 -8.52 4.50 -13.06
C ILE A 162 -7.18 3.78 -12.98
N ALA A 163 -7.11 2.57 -13.50
CA ALA A 163 -5.86 1.85 -13.75
C ALA A 163 -6.06 0.79 -14.83
N ASP A 164 -5.02 0.52 -15.61
CA ASP A 164 -5.03 -0.58 -16.59
C ASP A 164 -4.72 -1.90 -15.90
N CYS A 165 -5.75 -2.49 -15.30
CA CYS A 165 -5.69 -3.77 -14.60
C CYS A 165 -6.53 -4.81 -15.31
N GLU A 166 -5.96 -6.00 -15.55
CA GLU A 166 -6.67 -7.11 -16.19
C GLU A 166 -7.34 -8.03 -15.17
N TYR A 167 -6.78 -8.11 -13.96
CA TYR A 167 -7.27 -9.01 -12.91
C TYR A 167 -7.41 -8.27 -11.58
N PHE A 168 -8.25 -8.85 -10.72
CA PHE A 168 -8.26 -8.58 -9.29
C PHE A 168 -8.17 -9.90 -8.51
N VAL A 169 -7.85 -9.82 -7.23
CA VAL A 169 -7.79 -10.96 -6.32
C VAL A 169 -9.07 -11.02 -5.49
N PRO A 170 -9.96 -12.02 -5.72
CA PRO A 170 -11.13 -12.23 -4.88
C PRO A 170 -10.76 -12.63 -3.45
N LEU A 171 -11.62 -12.30 -2.50
CA LEU A 171 -11.44 -12.56 -1.08
C LEU A 171 -12.31 -13.71 -0.60
N LYS A 172 -11.86 -14.39 0.46
CA LYS A 172 -12.64 -15.28 1.31
C LYS A 172 -13.40 -14.47 2.39
N GLU A 173 -14.28 -15.12 3.14
CA GLU A 173 -15.06 -14.49 4.23
C GLU A 173 -14.19 -13.83 5.31
N ASP A 174 -12.99 -14.33 5.53
CA ASP A 174 -12.01 -13.79 6.48
C ASP A 174 -11.09 -12.71 5.86
N LEU A 175 -11.42 -12.26 4.65
CA LEU A 175 -10.70 -11.26 3.86
C LEU A 175 -9.29 -11.69 3.42
N THR A 176 -8.94 -12.97 3.54
CA THR A 176 -7.73 -13.50 2.91
C THR A 176 -7.97 -13.77 1.42
N PRO A 177 -6.92 -13.75 0.59
CA PRO A 177 -7.06 -14.06 -0.84
C PRO A 177 -7.67 -15.45 -1.11
N LEU A 178 -8.52 -15.54 -2.14
CA LEU A 178 -9.06 -16.82 -2.60
C LEU A 178 -8.00 -17.70 -3.31
N GLY A 179 -6.80 -17.17 -3.56
CA GLY A 179 -5.68 -17.88 -4.18
C GLY A 179 -5.79 -18.00 -5.70
N LYS A 180 -6.54 -17.14 -6.35
CA LYS A 180 -6.65 -17.07 -7.80
C LYS A 180 -6.84 -15.63 -8.27
N LEU A 181 -6.44 -15.36 -9.50
CA LEU A 181 -6.75 -14.11 -10.20
C LEU A 181 -8.08 -14.26 -10.92
N GLN A 182 -8.91 -13.21 -10.86
CA GLN A 182 -10.18 -13.13 -11.59
C GLN A 182 -10.14 -11.93 -12.53
N LYS A 183 -10.58 -12.13 -13.80
CA LYS A 183 -10.68 -11.04 -14.77
C LYS A 183 -11.66 -9.97 -14.29
N VAL A 184 -11.32 -8.71 -14.58
CA VAL A 184 -12.16 -7.56 -14.24
C VAL A 184 -13.31 -7.36 -15.23
N ASP A 185 -13.26 -7.99 -16.41
CA ASP A 185 -14.21 -7.80 -17.50
C ASP A 185 -15.67 -7.90 -17.01
N ASP A 186 -16.52 -6.99 -17.47
CA ASP A 186 -17.97 -6.93 -17.17
C ASP A 186 -18.32 -6.91 -15.67
N SER A 187 -17.38 -6.47 -14.81
CA SER A 187 -17.58 -6.41 -13.36
C SER A 187 -17.46 -4.98 -12.79
N ILE A 188 -17.82 -4.83 -11.53
CA ILE A 188 -17.59 -3.59 -10.77
C ILE A 188 -16.10 -3.31 -10.58
N PHE A 189 -15.24 -4.33 -10.70
CA PHE A 189 -13.78 -4.26 -10.59
C PHE A 189 -13.11 -3.78 -11.89
N ASP A 190 -13.83 -3.60 -12.99
CA ASP A 190 -13.27 -2.97 -14.19
C ASP A 190 -13.09 -1.47 -13.98
N ILE A 191 -11.87 -1.10 -13.60
CA ILE A 191 -11.45 0.30 -13.35
C ILE A 191 -10.73 0.94 -14.54
N ARG A 192 -10.55 0.23 -15.66
CA ARG A 192 -9.82 0.71 -16.86
C ARG A 192 -10.44 1.97 -17.47
N GLY A 193 -11.77 2.02 -17.54
CA GLY A 193 -12.53 3.19 -18.01
C GLY A 193 -12.81 4.24 -16.93
N GLY A 194 -12.33 4.02 -15.71
CA GLY A 194 -12.60 4.85 -14.56
C GLY A 194 -13.89 4.45 -13.81
N ARG A 195 -13.74 4.12 -12.53
CA ARG A 195 -14.85 3.71 -11.66
C ARG A 195 -15.06 4.72 -10.55
N LEU A 196 -16.29 5.27 -10.47
CA LEU A 196 -16.69 6.16 -9.39
C LEU A 196 -16.87 5.35 -8.09
N ILE A 197 -16.29 5.81 -6.99
CA ILE A 197 -16.37 5.08 -5.70
C ILE A 197 -17.81 4.91 -5.22
N LYS A 198 -18.67 5.91 -5.44
CA LYS A 198 -20.11 5.78 -5.15
C LYS A 198 -20.71 4.54 -5.82
N ASN A 199 -20.39 4.30 -7.09
CA ASN A 199 -20.95 3.16 -7.84
C ASN A 199 -20.47 1.83 -7.29
N VAL A 200 -19.26 1.76 -6.74
CA VAL A 200 -18.74 0.58 -6.07
C VAL A 200 -19.55 0.30 -4.81
N VAL A 201 -19.69 1.30 -3.95
CA VAL A 201 -20.39 1.18 -2.66
C VAL A 201 -21.85 0.76 -2.85
N GLU A 202 -22.51 1.26 -3.89
CA GLU A 202 -23.93 1.01 -4.21
C GLU A 202 -24.16 -0.22 -5.14
N SER A 203 -23.09 -0.94 -5.53
CA SER A 203 -23.18 -1.99 -6.56
C SER A 203 -23.98 -3.22 -6.16
N GLY A 204 -24.03 -3.54 -4.86
CA GLY A 204 -24.59 -4.81 -4.38
C GLY A 204 -23.78 -6.06 -4.76
N ASP A 205 -22.57 -5.89 -5.33
CA ASP A 205 -21.68 -7.00 -5.65
C ASP A 205 -21.25 -7.76 -4.39
N SER A 206 -21.18 -9.08 -4.47
CA SER A 206 -20.88 -9.94 -3.33
C SER A 206 -19.49 -9.75 -2.75
N GLN A 207 -18.46 -9.52 -3.57
CA GLN A 207 -17.10 -9.23 -3.13
C GLN A 207 -17.00 -7.84 -2.50
N VAL A 208 -17.71 -6.86 -3.05
CA VAL A 208 -17.83 -5.51 -2.46
C VAL A 208 -18.53 -5.57 -1.10
N ALA A 209 -19.63 -6.32 -0.99
CA ALA A 209 -20.36 -6.52 0.27
C ALA A 209 -19.49 -7.23 1.34
N LEU A 210 -18.72 -8.25 0.92
CA LEU A 210 -17.78 -8.96 1.76
C LEU A 210 -16.72 -8.01 2.36
N ALA A 211 -16.19 -7.10 1.56
CA ALA A 211 -15.26 -6.06 1.97
C ALA A 211 -15.93 -4.89 2.72
N LYS A 212 -17.15 -5.02 3.24
CA LYS A 212 -17.92 -4.00 3.95
C LYS A 212 -18.32 -2.81 3.07
N ASN A 213 -18.84 -3.10 1.89
CA ASN A 213 -19.37 -2.17 0.89
C ASN A 213 -18.32 -1.20 0.33
N GLY A 214 -17.23 -1.74 -0.20
CA GLY A 214 -16.19 -0.96 -0.89
C GLY A 214 -15.10 -1.85 -1.44
N PHE A 215 -14.05 -1.25 -1.97
CA PHE A 215 -12.85 -1.99 -2.33
C PHE A 215 -12.00 -2.31 -1.10
N ASP A 216 -11.42 -3.51 -1.07
CA ASP A 216 -10.32 -3.97 -0.21
C ASP A 216 -9.59 -5.10 -0.98
N HIS A 217 -9.30 -4.86 -2.25
CA HIS A 217 -8.88 -5.89 -3.21
C HIS A 217 -7.58 -5.50 -3.89
N ALA A 218 -6.74 -6.49 -4.16
CA ALA A 218 -5.57 -6.31 -5.00
C ALA A 218 -5.99 -6.30 -6.48
N PHE A 219 -5.53 -5.27 -7.21
CA PHE A 219 -5.68 -5.11 -8.65
C PHE A 219 -4.34 -5.35 -9.32
N VAL A 220 -4.30 -6.23 -10.32
CA VAL A 220 -3.10 -6.64 -11.03
C VAL A 220 -3.03 -5.91 -12.38
N PHE A 221 -1.92 -5.21 -12.63
CA PHE A 221 -1.73 -4.47 -13.86
C PHE A 221 -1.69 -5.39 -15.09
N ALA A 222 -2.30 -4.94 -16.20
CA ALA A 222 -2.56 -5.76 -17.39
C ALA A 222 -1.29 -6.31 -18.07
N ASP A 223 -0.22 -5.55 -18.06
CA ASP A 223 1.04 -5.92 -18.70
C ASP A 223 2.01 -6.66 -17.77
N CYS A 224 1.60 -6.94 -16.52
CA CYS A 224 2.39 -7.68 -15.55
C CYS A 224 2.21 -9.18 -15.73
N LYS A 225 3.33 -9.91 -15.91
CA LYS A 225 3.36 -11.36 -16.09
C LYS A 225 4.18 -12.09 -15.03
N ASP A 226 4.89 -11.34 -14.22
CA ASP A 226 5.73 -11.85 -13.14
C ASP A 226 5.45 -11.07 -11.86
N TYR A 227 5.24 -11.79 -10.77
CA TYR A 227 4.86 -11.25 -9.48
C TYR A 227 5.94 -11.49 -8.40
N ASN A 228 7.17 -11.79 -8.85
CA ASN A 228 8.27 -12.06 -7.94
C ASN A 228 8.88 -10.78 -7.35
N LEU A 229 9.39 -10.90 -6.14
CA LEU A 229 9.99 -9.81 -5.35
C LEU A 229 11.10 -9.03 -6.09
N TYR A 230 11.82 -9.66 -7.00
CA TYR A 230 12.93 -9.04 -7.72
C TYR A 230 12.58 -8.57 -9.14
N THR A 231 11.31 -8.66 -9.53
CA THR A 231 10.83 -8.19 -10.83
C THR A 231 10.32 -6.76 -10.72
N ASN A 232 11.02 -5.82 -11.35
CA ASN A 232 10.73 -4.39 -11.32
C ASN A 232 11.10 -3.70 -12.65
N ASP A 233 10.89 -4.38 -13.76
CA ASP A 233 11.31 -3.95 -15.11
C ASP A 233 10.34 -2.98 -15.79
N LYS A 234 9.17 -2.76 -15.20
CA LYS A 234 8.12 -1.89 -15.75
C LYS A 234 7.58 -0.91 -14.70
N ILE A 235 7.12 0.23 -15.18
CA ILE A 235 6.41 1.21 -14.39
C ILE A 235 4.94 1.17 -14.75
N HIS A 236 4.10 1.00 -13.75
CA HIS A 236 2.65 0.93 -13.83
C HIS A 236 2.02 2.21 -13.27
N GLU A 237 0.84 2.55 -13.75
CA GLU A 237 0.13 3.76 -13.36
C GLU A 237 -1.28 3.47 -12.85
N ALA A 238 -1.67 4.16 -11.77
CA ALA A 238 -3.06 4.28 -11.34
C ALA A 238 -3.37 5.76 -11.01
N ARG A 239 -4.59 6.21 -11.27
CA ARG A 239 -5.01 7.59 -11.01
C ARG A 239 -6.24 7.62 -10.12
N LEU A 240 -6.20 8.51 -9.15
CA LEU A 240 -7.38 8.92 -8.38
C LEU A 240 -7.74 10.36 -8.78
N ILE A 241 -8.98 10.58 -9.16
CA ILE A 241 -9.49 11.87 -9.66
C ILE A 241 -10.63 12.34 -8.78
N CYS A 242 -10.58 13.58 -8.33
CA CYS A 242 -11.70 14.31 -7.76
C CYS A 242 -12.15 15.39 -8.75
N GLU A 243 -13.24 15.13 -9.48
CA GLU A 243 -13.73 16.04 -10.53
C GLU A 243 -14.19 17.38 -9.94
N ASP A 244 -14.82 17.36 -8.76
CA ASP A 244 -15.36 18.56 -8.10
C ASP A 244 -14.28 19.56 -7.71
N LYS A 245 -13.12 19.06 -7.30
CA LYS A 245 -11.94 19.88 -6.93
C LYS A 245 -10.93 20.02 -8.06
N LYS A 246 -11.16 19.35 -9.22
CA LYS A 246 -10.23 19.29 -10.35
C LYS A 246 -8.82 18.83 -9.95
N ARG A 247 -8.74 17.89 -9.01
CA ARG A 247 -7.49 17.35 -8.48
C ARG A 247 -7.28 15.92 -8.92
N ILE A 248 -6.04 15.59 -9.21
CA ILE A 248 -5.60 14.24 -9.57
C ILE A 248 -4.39 13.88 -8.71
N VAL A 249 -4.37 12.66 -8.19
CA VAL A 249 -3.14 12.00 -7.79
C VAL A 249 -2.87 10.84 -8.74
N THR A 250 -1.69 10.87 -9.36
CA THR A 250 -1.18 9.78 -10.22
C THR A 250 -0.15 9.00 -9.44
N MET A 251 -0.46 7.74 -9.17
CA MET A 251 0.48 6.77 -8.61
C MET A 251 1.28 6.14 -9.74
N ASN A 252 2.62 6.10 -9.63
CA ASN A 252 3.47 5.26 -10.46
C ASN A 252 4.27 4.34 -9.55
N THR A 253 4.48 3.09 -9.99
CA THR A 253 5.19 2.07 -9.23
C THR A 253 5.75 0.99 -10.13
N ASP A 254 6.79 0.32 -9.68
CA ASP A 254 7.34 -0.90 -10.29
C ASP A 254 6.75 -2.19 -9.70
N TYR A 255 5.85 -2.08 -8.73
CA TYR A 255 5.13 -3.24 -8.21
C TYR A 255 4.09 -3.78 -9.21
N PRO A 256 3.85 -5.12 -9.22
CA PRO A 256 2.94 -5.77 -10.17
C PRO A 256 1.47 -5.51 -9.90
N CYS A 257 1.12 -5.08 -8.70
CA CYS A 257 -0.25 -4.82 -8.29
C CYS A 257 -0.31 -3.73 -7.23
N PHE A 258 -1.52 -3.30 -6.93
CA PHE A 258 -1.82 -2.48 -5.75
C PHE A 258 -3.12 -2.92 -5.10
N VAL A 259 -3.19 -2.82 -3.77
CA VAL A 259 -4.46 -2.94 -3.07
C VAL A 259 -5.17 -1.59 -3.11
N CYS A 260 -6.40 -1.60 -3.58
CA CYS A 260 -7.31 -0.47 -3.50
C CYS A 260 -8.22 -0.69 -2.29
N TYR A 261 -8.06 0.15 -1.25
CA TYR A 261 -8.90 0.12 -0.06
C TYR A 261 -9.66 1.42 0.09
N SER A 262 -10.97 1.38 0.00
CA SER A 262 -11.81 2.61 0.01
C SER A 262 -12.31 3.02 1.41
N GLY A 263 -11.56 2.68 2.48
CA GLY A 263 -11.86 3.11 3.84
C GLY A 263 -13.14 2.52 4.44
N ASN A 264 -13.58 1.36 3.96
CA ASN A 264 -14.87 0.71 4.28
C ASN A 264 -15.02 0.38 5.77
N GLN A 265 -13.91 0.06 6.44
CA GLN A 265 -13.88 -0.40 7.84
C GLN A 265 -13.52 0.73 8.83
N MET A 266 -13.47 1.97 8.39
CA MET A 266 -13.29 3.13 9.27
C MET A 266 -14.55 3.32 10.13
N LYS A 267 -14.45 2.98 11.43
CA LYS A 267 -15.61 2.79 12.34
C LYS A 267 -16.55 3.99 12.41
N GLU A 268 -16.02 5.20 12.53
CA GLU A 268 -16.83 6.42 12.75
C GLU A 268 -17.20 7.13 11.44
N ARG A 269 -16.36 7.02 10.43
CA ARG A 269 -16.49 7.74 9.16
C ARG A 269 -16.03 6.86 7.99
N PRO A 270 -16.83 5.86 7.57
CA PRO A 270 -16.49 5.02 6.44
C PRO A 270 -16.33 5.87 5.17
N HIS A 271 -15.48 5.41 4.28
CA HIS A 271 -15.16 6.05 3.00
C HIS A 271 -14.61 7.48 3.12
N LEU A 272 -13.90 7.78 4.21
CA LEU A 272 -13.26 9.10 4.36
C LEU A 272 -11.98 9.23 3.52
N GLY A 273 -11.38 8.14 3.11
CA GLY A 273 -10.19 8.13 2.26
C GLY A 273 -10.03 6.81 1.52
N ILE A 274 -9.20 6.82 0.49
CA ILE A 274 -8.87 5.66 -0.33
C ILE A 274 -7.37 5.43 -0.34
N CYS A 275 -6.95 4.18 -0.14
CA CYS A 275 -5.56 3.78 -0.22
C CYS A 275 -5.25 3.17 -1.59
N LEU A 276 -4.07 3.50 -2.10
CA LEU A 276 -3.48 2.91 -3.29
C LEU A 276 -2.15 2.28 -2.84
N GLU A 277 -2.22 1.07 -2.35
CA GLU A 277 -1.12 0.37 -1.69
C GLU A 277 -0.35 -0.47 -2.71
N ALA A 278 0.63 0.13 -3.40
CA ALA A 278 1.51 -0.60 -4.30
C ALA A 278 2.28 -1.67 -3.52
N GLN A 279 2.20 -2.93 -3.96
CA GLN A 279 2.76 -4.08 -3.26
C GLN A 279 2.83 -5.33 -4.16
N LEU A 280 3.45 -6.39 -3.68
CA LEU A 280 3.33 -7.73 -4.24
C LEU A 280 1.98 -8.35 -3.87
N LEU A 281 1.57 -9.41 -4.56
CA LEU A 281 0.29 -10.07 -4.30
C LEU A 281 0.18 -10.48 -2.82
N PRO A 282 -0.95 -10.18 -2.15
CA PRO A 282 -1.12 -10.52 -0.75
C PRO A 282 -1.16 -12.03 -0.53
N ASP A 283 -0.60 -12.51 0.59
CA ASP A 283 -0.50 -13.93 0.97
C ASP A 283 0.23 -14.81 -0.05
N ALA A 284 1.10 -14.23 -0.91
CA ALA A 284 1.74 -14.94 -2.02
C ALA A 284 2.54 -16.18 -1.58
N ILE A 285 3.10 -16.17 -0.38
CA ILE A 285 3.85 -17.32 0.17
C ILE A 285 2.98 -18.58 0.31
N ASN A 286 1.66 -18.43 0.45
CA ASN A 286 0.69 -19.50 0.65
C ASN A 286 -0.09 -19.86 -0.62
N HIS A 287 0.22 -19.22 -1.77
CA HIS A 287 -0.54 -19.41 -3.01
C HIS A 287 0.37 -19.62 -4.22
N ASP A 288 0.34 -20.82 -4.76
CA ASP A 288 1.01 -21.09 -6.04
C ASP A 288 0.49 -20.16 -7.14
N GLY A 289 1.40 -19.56 -7.91
CA GLY A 289 1.05 -18.65 -9.01
C GLY A 289 0.94 -17.18 -8.61
N PHE A 290 1.13 -16.82 -7.31
CA PHE A 290 1.19 -15.43 -6.86
C PHE A 290 2.62 -14.86 -6.83
N GLY A 291 3.60 -15.62 -7.34
CA GLY A 291 5.02 -15.25 -7.34
C GLY A 291 5.68 -15.47 -5.99
N SER A 292 6.94 -15.06 -5.88
CA SER A 292 7.73 -15.21 -4.66
C SER A 292 7.93 -13.87 -3.97
N ILE A 293 7.65 -13.84 -2.68
CA ILE A 293 7.94 -12.71 -1.77
C ILE A 293 9.12 -13.01 -0.85
N VAL A 294 9.96 -13.99 -1.22
CA VAL A 294 11.13 -14.39 -0.42
C VAL A 294 12.28 -13.43 -0.65
N LEU A 295 12.70 -12.76 0.39
CA LEU A 295 13.93 -11.98 0.44
C LEU A 295 15.07 -12.90 0.89
N GLU A 296 16.08 -13.04 0.03
CA GLU A 296 17.23 -13.91 0.24
C GLU A 296 18.46 -13.12 0.67
N PRO A 297 19.36 -13.71 1.48
CA PRO A 297 20.67 -13.13 1.74
C PRO A 297 21.41 -12.76 0.44
N GLU A 298 22.26 -11.73 0.49
CA GLU A 298 23.06 -11.22 -0.64
C GLU A 298 22.25 -10.63 -1.80
N LYS A 299 20.91 -10.62 -1.72
CA LYS A 299 20.00 -9.90 -2.63
C LYS A 299 19.40 -8.70 -1.94
N ALA A 300 19.15 -7.65 -2.69
CA ALA A 300 18.47 -6.47 -2.19
C ALA A 300 17.02 -6.42 -2.67
N PHE A 301 16.11 -6.14 -1.75
CA PHE A 301 14.77 -5.65 -2.09
C PHE A 301 14.90 -4.19 -2.52
N SER A 302 14.31 -3.83 -3.65
CA SER A 302 14.32 -2.45 -4.13
C SER A 302 13.07 -2.20 -4.96
N HIS A 303 12.13 -1.44 -4.42
CA HIS A 303 10.89 -1.02 -5.09
C HIS A 303 10.59 0.43 -4.78
N PHE A 304 9.67 1.02 -5.56
CA PHE A 304 9.21 2.38 -5.30
C PHE A 304 7.70 2.54 -5.56
N VAL A 305 7.16 3.58 -4.96
CA VAL A 305 5.89 4.18 -5.34
C VAL A 305 6.06 5.69 -5.39
N SER A 306 5.48 6.35 -6.37
CA SER A 306 5.41 7.80 -6.42
C SER A 306 3.99 8.28 -6.60
N TYR A 307 3.69 9.43 -6.01
CA TYR A 307 2.39 10.10 -6.07
C TYR A 307 2.58 11.52 -6.61
N LYS A 308 2.17 11.73 -7.85
CA LYS A 308 2.20 13.05 -8.49
C LYS A 308 0.85 13.74 -8.32
N PHE A 309 0.85 14.92 -7.75
CA PHE A 309 -0.34 15.74 -7.54
C PHE A 309 -0.44 16.81 -8.62
N SER A 310 -1.63 16.95 -9.23
CA SER A 310 -1.92 17.95 -10.28
C SER A 310 -3.35 18.43 -10.22
N THR A 311 -3.60 19.59 -10.83
CA THR A 311 -4.93 20.13 -11.13
C THR A 311 -5.13 20.19 -12.64
N TYR A 312 -6.38 20.30 -13.14
CA TYR A 312 -6.73 20.39 -14.56
C TYR A 312 -7.87 21.35 -14.86
#